data_720854cd581f6df329b06808e11bf3fb
#
_entry.id   720854cd581f6df329b06808e11bf3fb
#
_cell.length_a   1.000
_cell.length_b   1.000
_cell.length_c   1.000
_cell.angle_alpha   90.00
_cell.angle_beta   90.00
_cell.angle_gamma   90.00
#
_symmetry.space_group_name_H-M   'P 1'
#
loop_
_entity.id
_entity.type
_entity.pdbx_description
1 polymer ?
#
loop_
_entity_poly.entity_id
_entity_poly.type
_entity_poly.pdbx_seq_one_letter_code
_entity_poly.pdbx_strand_id
1 'polypeptide(L)'
;MIPEKTFADAKFYNKLIAIFFTTDNCEECEKLFEKIKDMNIVKQKYYIFKFNAIEHLQYSVRLTRGIVPTISIVNPKGQLLAIIESTNTEYIEDKLEEIYYKRDKLKPLEYQEPKEVEEVNPVDFYDIINYVLDGNPVDFRAVEFLKFYSSIHKEYIKVLGIAKPVDPLAKYLLTSEKPQLDYTYTSNLAVSIILGIDEATKEELLKRIDEEGKVYRSNRKEVKGLLIDEALAGEALISLYQKTFDETYLNMAKKIAEYIDKTLSTSIGFRDSINEDLITSYIVYEPLANAEASIFFAKLWAIVNDTKYKENAKKAMNISYTLGDDIRVLSRIAISYVKLNELIKAKKPIQDLRVEVVKENGCPDEELRYKDNCYKDISEIKSEL
;
A
#
# COMPACT_ATOMS: atom_id res chain seq x y z
N MET A 1 15.57 -9.56 6.63
CA MET A 1 16.23 -10.26 5.50
C MET A 1 16.72 -11.64 5.94
N ILE A 2 16.46 -12.69 5.14
CA ILE A 2 17.03 -14.02 5.36
C ILE A 2 18.42 -14.06 4.75
N PRO A 3 19.47 -14.40 5.52
CA PRO A 3 20.83 -14.42 4.98
C PRO A 3 20.98 -15.40 3.80
N GLU A 4 21.65 -15.00 2.74
CA GLU A 4 21.89 -15.84 1.55
C GLU A 4 22.53 -17.20 1.92
N LYS A 5 23.43 -17.18 2.91
CA LYS A 5 24.04 -18.40 3.46
C LYS A 5 23.00 -19.42 3.92
N THR A 6 21.84 -18.99 4.45
CA THR A 6 20.78 -19.90 4.90
C THR A 6 20.25 -20.77 3.76
N PHE A 7 20.05 -20.18 2.58
CA PHE A 7 19.60 -20.92 1.40
C PHE A 7 20.65 -21.91 0.89
N ALA A 8 21.93 -21.50 0.92
CA ALA A 8 23.05 -22.38 0.56
C ALA A 8 23.18 -23.56 1.56
N ASP A 9 23.11 -23.28 2.85
CA ASP A 9 23.16 -24.29 3.91
C ASP A 9 21.95 -25.23 3.85
N ALA A 10 20.75 -24.69 3.59
CA ALA A 10 19.52 -25.48 3.41
C ALA A 10 19.67 -26.48 2.25
N LYS A 11 20.24 -26.05 1.13
CA LYS A 11 20.55 -26.92 0.00
C LYS A 11 21.59 -27.99 0.37
N PHE A 12 22.68 -27.59 1.01
CA PHE A 12 23.79 -28.49 1.36
C PHE A 12 23.37 -29.55 2.37
N TYR A 13 22.65 -29.18 3.43
CA TYR A 13 22.19 -30.08 4.48
C TYR A 13 20.83 -30.72 4.21
N ASN A 14 20.30 -30.55 3.00
CA ASN A 14 18.99 -31.08 2.59
C ASN A 14 17.86 -30.68 3.55
N LYS A 15 17.84 -29.42 3.97
CA LYS A 15 16.80 -28.82 4.83
C LYS A 15 15.85 -27.94 4.04
N LEU A 16 14.68 -27.68 4.60
CA LEU A 16 13.76 -26.64 4.15
C LEU A 16 13.87 -25.41 5.06
N ILE A 17 13.22 -24.31 4.65
CA ILE A 17 13.15 -23.09 5.44
C ILE A 17 11.69 -22.92 5.88
N ALA A 18 11.45 -22.81 7.17
CA ALA A 18 10.16 -22.51 7.75
C ALA A 18 10.12 -21.06 8.23
N ILE A 19 9.12 -20.30 7.82
CA ILE A 19 8.94 -18.92 8.23
C ILE A 19 7.63 -18.81 8.98
N PHE A 20 7.73 -18.53 10.27
CA PHE A 20 6.59 -18.32 11.15
C PHE A 20 6.22 -16.85 11.17
N PHE A 21 4.99 -16.52 10.77
CA PHE A 21 4.45 -15.17 10.80
C PHE A 21 3.61 -14.94 12.05
N THR A 22 3.91 -13.83 12.72
CA THR A 22 3.21 -13.31 13.91
C THR A 22 2.73 -11.88 13.67
N THR A 23 2.01 -11.30 14.60
CA THR A 23 1.69 -9.87 14.64
C THR A 23 2.12 -9.26 15.97
N ASP A 24 2.02 -7.92 16.08
CA ASP A 24 2.24 -7.22 17.34
C ASP A 24 1.26 -7.71 18.41
N ASN A 25 1.74 -7.83 19.62
CA ASN A 25 0.96 -8.21 20.80
C ASN A 25 0.26 -9.59 20.77
N CYS A 26 0.75 -10.52 19.93
CA CYS A 26 0.20 -11.88 19.86
C CYS A 26 0.94 -12.83 20.83
N GLU A 27 0.58 -12.83 22.10
CA GLU A 27 1.19 -13.75 23.11
C GLU A 27 1.00 -15.24 22.75
N GLU A 28 -0.14 -15.59 22.17
CA GLU A 28 -0.42 -16.96 21.74
C GLU A 28 0.50 -17.39 20.59
N CYS A 29 0.80 -16.46 19.66
CA CYS A 29 1.76 -16.71 18.60
C CYS A 29 3.17 -16.98 19.16
N GLU A 30 3.58 -16.21 20.17
CA GLU A 30 4.88 -16.40 20.82
C GLU A 30 4.98 -17.80 21.47
N LYS A 31 3.95 -18.18 22.24
CA LYS A 31 3.89 -19.51 22.88
C LYS A 31 3.87 -20.64 21.84
N LEU A 32 3.17 -20.44 20.72
CA LEU A 32 3.12 -21.40 19.63
C LEU A 32 4.48 -21.53 18.96
N PHE A 33 5.14 -20.41 18.65
CA PHE A 33 6.46 -20.40 18.02
C PHE A 33 7.50 -21.16 18.86
N GLU A 34 7.52 -20.94 20.18
CA GLU A 34 8.45 -21.64 21.08
C GLU A 34 8.24 -23.16 21.05
N LYS A 35 6.99 -23.64 21.01
CA LYS A 35 6.67 -25.07 20.86
C LYS A 35 7.15 -25.62 19.52
N ILE A 36 6.88 -24.90 18.42
CA ILE A 36 7.25 -25.35 17.07
C ILE A 36 8.77 -25.43 16.91
N LYS A 37 9.48 -24.42 17.37
CA LYS A 37 10.95 -24.38 17.27
C LYS A 37 11.61 -25.55 18.02
N ASP A 38 10.94 -26.07 19.05
CA ASP A 38 11.44 -27.18 19.86
C ASP A 38 11.10 -28.58 19.31
N MET A 39 10.23 -28.69 18.30
CA MET A 39 9.89 -29.94 17.64
C MET A 39 11.13 -30.61 17.02
N ASN A 40 11.23 -31.92 17.15
CA ASN A 40 12.36 -32.69 16.60
C ASN A 40 12.51 -32.54 15.09
N ILE A 41 11.38 -32.58 14.37
CA ILE A 41 11.37 -32.41 12.91
C ILE A 41 11.92 -31.04 12.50
N VAL A 42 11.59 -29.98 13.24
CA VAL A 42 12.09 -28.64 12.97
C VAL A 42 13.58 -28.52 13.18
N LYS A 43 14.08 -29.00 14.33
CA LYS A 43 15.52 -28.97 14.66
C LYS A 43 16.37 -29.74 13.64
N GLN A 44 15.85 -30.86 13.13
CA GLN A 44 16.60 -31.71 12.21
C GLN A 44 16.47 -31.32 10.74
N LYS A 45 15.29 -30.85 10.32
CA LYS A 45 14.93 -30.77 8.90
C LYS A 45 14.64 -29.35 8.41
N TYR A 46 14.56 -28.36 9.30
CA TYR A 46 14.22 -26.99 8.93
C TYR A 46 15.22 -25.97 9.49
N TYR A 47 15.41 -24.87 8.78
CA TYR A 47 15.81 -23.59 9.34
C TYR A 47 14.56 -22.80 9.62
N ILE A 48 14.38 -22.31 10.85
CA ILE A 48 13.16 -21.59 11.22
C ILE A 48 13.46 -20.10 11.48
N PHE A 49 12.59 -19.24 10.95
CA PHE A 49 12.59 -17.79 11.17
C PHE A 49 11.24 -17.36 11.70
N LYS A 50 11.23 -16.28 12.49
CA LYS A 50 10.00 -15.63 12.95
C LYS A 50 9.97 -14.20 12.42
N PHE A 51 8.90 -13.83 11.74
CA PHE A 51 8.66 -12.49 11.24
C PHE A 51 7.33 -11.94 11.73
N ASN A 52 7.32 -10.65 12.06
CA ASN A 52 6.09 -9.90 12.17
C ASN A 52 5.55 -9.64 10.76
N ALA A 53 4.34 -10.09 10.45
CA ALA A 53 3.75 -10.02 9.10
C ALA A 53 3.52 -8.58 8.64
N ILE A 54 3.25 -7.66 9.57
CA ILE A 54 3.03 -6.24 9.25
C ILE A 54 4.37 -5.53 9.04
N GLU A 55 5.37 -5.78 9.89
CA GLU A 55 6.71 -5.20 9.75
C GLU A 55 7.43 -5.71 8.51
N HIS A 56 7.38 -7.03 8.28
CA HIS A 56 8.05 -7.69 7.16
C HIS A 56 7.08 -7.95 5.99
N LEU A 57 6.40 -6.91 5.55
CA LEU A 57 5.36 -6.98 4.52
C LEU A 57 5.88 -7.62 3.23
N GLN A 58 7.14 -7.35 2.83
CA GLN A 58 7.78 -7.93 1.64
C GLN A 58 7.81 -9.46 1.64
N TYR A 59 7.82 -10.08 2.83
CA TYR A 59 7.70 -11.54 2.94
C TYR A 59 6.24 -11.98 3.05
N SER A 60 5.42 -11.27 3.83
CA SER A 60 4.04 -11.70 4.06
C SER A 60 3.19 -11.68 2.78
N VAL A 61 3.37 -10.70 1.90
CA VAL A 61 2.66 -10.64 0.59
C VAL A 61 3.03 -11.79 -0.35
N ARG A 62 4.20 -12.41 -0.16
CA ARG A 62 4.68 -13.54 -0.97
C ARG A 62 4.35 -14.90 -0.36
N LEU A 63 4.23 -14.95 0.95
CA LEU A 63 4.32 -16.21 1.67
C LEU A 63 3.07 -16.51 2.51
N THR A 64 2.11 -15.57 2.63
CA THR A 64 0.89 -15.78 3.42
C THR A 64 -0.36 -15.47 2.59
N ARG A 65 -1.51 -15.83 3.14
CA ARG A 65 -2.84 -15.44 2.64
C ARG A 65 -3.48 -14.33 3.49
N GLY A 66 -2.64 -13.60 4.26
CA GLY A 66 -3.13 -12.57 5.18
C GLY A 66 -3.64 -13.09 6.53
N ILE A 67 -3.49 -14.40 6.81
CA ILE A 67 -3.86 -15.02 8.09
C ILE A 67 -2.62 -15.14 8.98
N VAL A 68 -2.78 -14.90 10.28
CA VAL A 68 -1.72 -15.02 11.31
C VAL A 68 -2.31 -15.73 12.54
N PRO A 69 -1.62 -16.69 13.16
CA PRO A 69 -0.31 -17.21 12.80
C PRO A 69 -0.30 -18.10 11.55
N THR A 70 0.79 -18.03 10.79
CA THR A 70 1.00 -18.85 9.59
C THR A 70 2.44 -19.35 9.58
N ILE A 71 2.65 -20.58 9.10
CA ILE A 71 3.96 -21.15 8.82
C ILE A 71 4.07 -21.38 7.32
N SER A 72 5.01 -20.70 6.69
CA SER A 72 5.27 -20.85 5.26
C SER A 72 6.53 -21.66 5.06
N ILE A 73 6.45 -22.69 4.23
CA ILE A 73 7.56 -23.60 3.94
C ILE A 73 8.14 -23.25 2.58
N VAL A 74 9.43 -22.93 2.57
CA VAL A 74 10.16 -22.49 1.40
C VAL A 74 11.29 -23.46 1.10
N ASN A 75 11.52 -23.75 -0.18
CA ASN A 75 12.64 -24.56 -0.62
C ASN A 75 13.97 -23.74 -0.66
N PRO A 76 15.13 -24.40 -0.83
CA PRO A 76 16.43 -23.71 -0.91
C PRO A 76 16.59 -22.75 -2.10
N LYS A 77 15.61 -22.67 -3.02
CA LYS A 77 15.59 -21.71 -4.13
C LYS A 77 14.72 -20.46 -3.81
N GLY A 78 14.19 -20.36 -2.60
CA GLY A 78 13.30 -19.26 -2.20
C GLY A 78 11.85 -19.42 -2.64
N GLN A 79 11.44 -20.59 -3.15
CA GLN A 79 10.10 -20.84 -3.66
C GLN A 79 9.19 -21.40 -2.57
N LEU A 80 7.96 -20.90 -2.48
CA LEU A 80 6.94 -21.37 -1.55
C LEU A 80 6.45 -22.77 -1.94
N LEU A 81 6.54 -23.73 -1.02
CA LEU A 81 6.05 -25.10 -1.18
C LEU A 81 4.69 -25.33 -0.53
N ALA A 82 4.49 -24.79 0.66
CA ALA A 82 3.26 -24.99 1.43
C ALA A 82 3.04 -23.89 2.46
N ILE A 83 1.78 -23.73 2.86
CA ILE A 83 1.34 -22.85 3.94
C ILE A 83 0.57 -23.69 4.96
N ILE A 84 0.88 -23.52 6.24
CA ILE A 84 0.19 -24.15 7.36
C ILE A 84 -0.47 -23.04 8.19
N GLU A 85 -1.79 -23.03 8.21
CA GLU A 85 -2.63 -22.07 8.95
C GLU A 85 -3.35 -22.81 10.08
N SER A 86 -2.65 -23.02 11.19
CA SER A 86 -3.18 -23.76 12.34
C SER A 86 -2.48 -23.32 13.63
N THR A 87 -3.19 -23.47 14.76
CA THR A 87 -2.63 -23.34 16.10
C THR A 87 -2.49 -24.69 16.81
N ASN A 88 -2.96 -25.77 16.20
CA ASN A 88 -2.83 -27.14 16.73
C ASN A 88 -1.42 -27.68 16.46
N THR A 89 -0.66 -27.90 17.53
CA THR A 89 0.74 -28.32 17.46
C THR A 89 0.94 -29.72 16.88
N GLU A 90 0.05 -30.68 17.18
CA GLU A 90 0.11 -32.02 16.61
C GLU A 90 -0.11 -32.01 15.10
N TYR A 91 -1.15 -31.28 14.66
CA TYR A 91 -1.41 -31.08 13.23
C TYR A 91 -0.24 -30.40 12.51
N ILE A 92 0.38 -29.38 13.16
CA ILE A 92 1.54 -28.70 12.60
C ILE A 92 2.72 -29.65 12.44
N GLU A 93 3.02 -30.47 13.46
CA GLU A 93 4.12 -31.45 13.42
C GLU A 93 3.91 -32.48 12.31
N ASP A 94 2.72 -33.07 12.22
CA ASP A 94 2.35 -34.02 11.15
C ASP A 94 2.50 -33.38 9.76
N LYS A 95 2.06 -32.13 9.59
CA LYS A 95 2.19 -31.40 8.30
C LYS A 95 3.65 -31.09 7.96
N LEU A 96 4.45 -30.69 8.92
CA LEU A 96 5.89 -30.46 8.70
C LEU A 96 6.60 -31.74 8.26
N GLU A 97 6.28 -32.88 8.89
CA GLU A 97 6.80 -34.19 8.46
C GLU A 97 6.34 -34.55 7.05
N GLU A 98 5.02 -34.43 6.78
CA GLU A 98 4.48 -34.73 5.47
C GLU A 98 5.14 -33.89 4.38
N ILE A 99 5.25 -32.57 4.57
CA ILE A 99 5.86 -31.64 3.61
C ILE A 99 7.33 -32.00 3.38
N TYR A 100 8.09 -32.27 4.44
CA TYR A 100 9.50 -32.61 4.30
C TYR A 100 9.70 -33.90 3.49
N TYR A 101 8.96 -34.96 3.80
CA TYR A 101 9.13 -36.25 3.11
C TYR A 101 8.54 -36.27 1.69
N LYS A 102 7.59 -35.41 1.40
CA LYS A 102 6.99 -35.26 0.07
C LYS A 102 7.56 -34.10 -0.75
N ARG A 103 8.54 -33.34 -0.26
CA ARG A 103 9.03 -32.08 -0.87
C ARG A 103 9.38 -32.18 -2.35
N ASP A 104 9.96 -33.33 -2.76
CA ASP A 104 10.36 -33.55 -4.16
C ASP A 104 9.16 -33.75 -5.11
N LYS A 105 7.96 -33.99 -4.56
CA LYS A 105 6.69 -34.14 -5.29
C LYS A 105 5.85 -32.87 -5.24
N LEU A 106 6.16 -31.94 -4.35
CA LEU A 106 5.45 -30.67 -4.23
C LEU A 106 5.85 -29.73 -5.39
N LYS A 107 4.86 -29.15 -6.06
CA LYS A 107 5.10 -28.12 -7.04
C LYS A 107 5.17 -26.77 -6.31
N PRO A 108 6.28 -26.02 -6.44
CA PRO A 108 6.36 -24.68 -5.90
C PRO A 108 5.29 -23.77 -6.49
N LEU A 109 4.84 -22.81 -5.70
CA LEU A 109 3.99 -21.74 -6.19
C LEU A 109 4.81 -20.88 -7.15
N GLU A 110 4.31 -20.70 -8.37
CA GLU A 110 4.91 -19.83 -9.38
C GLU A 110 4.17 -18.48 -9.38
N TYR A 111 4.93 -17.41 -9.23
CA TYR A 111 4.42 -16.06 -9.41
C TYR A 111 4.39 -15.77 -10.91
N GLN A 112 3.21 -15.44 -11.43
CA GLN A 112 3.05 -15.10 -12.84
C GLN A 112 2.81 -13.60 -12.96
N GLU A 113 3.60 -12.94 -13.79
CA GLU A 113 3.30 -11.58 -14.19
C GLU A 113 2.05 -11.56 -15.09
N PRO A 114 1.22 -10.52 -15.00
CA PRO A 114 0.08 -10.38 -15.89
C PRO A 114 0.57 -10.29 -17.34
N LYS A 115 -0.12 -10.99 -18.25
CA LYS A 115 0.23 -11.00 -19.69
C LYS A 115 -0.13 -9.70 -20.37
N GLU A 116 -1.20 -9.09 -19.94
CA GLU A 116 -1.72 -7.83 -20.44
C GLU A 116 -2.08 -6.94 -19.26
N VAL A 117 -1.88 -5.64 -19.43
CA VAL A 117 -2.25 -4.62 -18.44
C VAL A 117 -3.45 -3.86 -18.99
N GLU A 118 -4.54 -3.85 -18.24
CA GLU A 118 -5.80 -3.24 -18.61
C GLU A 118 -5.78 -1.72 -18.36
N GLU A 119 -6.46 -0.97 -19.20
CA GLU A 119 -6.76 0.44 -18.93
C GLU A 119 -7.99 0.56 -18.05
N VAL A 120 -7.97 1.52 -17.13
CA VAL A 120 -9.08 1.74 -16.19
C VAL A 120 -10.34 2.13 -16.93
N ASN A 121 -11.43 1.40 -16.64
CA ASN A 121 -12.78 1.73 -17.06
C ASN A 121 -13.51 2.46 -15.92
N PRO A 122 -13.82 3.76 -16.04
CA PRO A 122 -14.48 4.52 -14.96
C PRO A 122 -15.90 4.02 -14.64
N VAL A 123 -16.53 3.23 -15.51
CA VAL A 123 -17.83 2.60 -15.24
C VAL A 123 -17.77 1.67 -14.03
N ASP A 124 -16.64 1.02 -13.81
CA ASP A 124 -16.46 0.08 -12.69
C ASP A 124 -16.42 0.79 -11.33
N PHE A 125 -16.28 2.11 -11.29
CA PHE A 125 -16.37 2.87 -10.04
C PHE A 125 -17.78 2.85 -9.42
N TYR A 126 -18.80 2.51 -10.21
CA TYR A 126 -20.14 2.22 -9.67
C TYR A 126 -20.16 1.02 -8.71
N ASP A 127 -19.21 0.12 -8.82
CA ASP A 127 -19.12 -1.03 -7.91
C ASP A 127 -18.82 -0.58 -6.48
N ILE A 128 -18.12 0.55 -6.29
CA ILE A 128 -17.91 1.14 -4.97
C ILE A 128 -19.26 1.56 -4.35
N ILE A 129 -20.11 2.15 -5.15
CA ILE A 129 -21.45 2.58 -4.72
C ILE A 129 -22.33 1.35 -4.40
N ASN A 130 -22.37 0.38 -5.32
CA ASN A 130 -23.16 -0.85 -5.17
C ASN A 130 -22.71 -1.64 -3.94
N TYR A 131 -21.41 -1.73 -3.69
CA TYR A 131 -20.83 -2.40 -2.53
C TYR A 131 -21.40 -1.86 -1.20
N VAL A 132 -21.56 -0.53 -1.10
CA VAL A 132 -22.14 0.12 0.08
C VAL A 132 -23.66 -0.07 0.13
N LEU A 133 -24.36 0.02 -1.02
CA LEU A 133 -25.81 -0.21 -1.10
C LEU A 133 -26.18 -1.64 -0.69
N ASP A 134 -25.32 -2.61 -0.96
CA ASP A 134 -25.45 -4.01 -0.51
C ASP A 134 -25.20 -4.20 0.99
N GLY A 135 -24.87 -3.11 1.71
CA GLY A 135 -24.68 -3.11 3.15
C GLY A 135 -23.31 -3.60 3.61
N ASN A 136 -22.35 -3.69 2.71
CA ASN A 136 -20.99 -4.11 3.03
C ASN A 136 -20.21 -3.02 3.78
N PRO A 137 -19.26 -3.41 4.62
CA PRO A 137 -18.43 -2.47 5.40
C PRO A 137 -17.32 -1.85 4.55
N VAL A 138 -16.96 -0.59 4.86
CA VAL A 138 -15.97 0.19 4.09
C VAL A 138 -14.89 0.78 4.96
N ASP A 139 -13.67 0.87 4.43
CA ASP A 139 -12.56 1.59 5.03
C ASP A 139 -12.54 3.08 4.62
N PHE A 140 -11.58 3.82 5.15
CA PHE A 140 -11.46 5.26 4.87
C PHE A 140 -11.27 5.59 3.38
N ARG A 141 -10.65 4.70 2.60
CA ARG A 141 -10.37 4.92 1.17
C ARG A 141 -11.65 4.96 0.36
N ALA A 142 -12.55 4.02 0.62
CA ALA A 142 -13.86 4.01 0.01
C ALA A 142 -14.70 5.21 0.45
N VAL A 143 -14.67 5.57 1.75
CA VAL A 143 -15.39 6.76 2.26
C VAL A 143 -14.88 8.05 1.61
N GLU A 144 -13.57 8.19 1.39
CA GLU A 144 -12.99 9.37 0.73
C GLU A 144 -13.53 9.53 -0.69
N PHE A 145 -13.53 8.46 -1.48
CA PHE A 145 -14.13 8.48 -2.82
C PHE A 145 -15.63 8.76 -2.79
N LEU A 146 -16.38 8.11 -1.91
CA LEU A 146 -17.83 8.29 -1.76
C LEU A 146 -18.21 9.74 -1.41
N LYS A 147 -17.44 10.40 -0.54
CA LYS A 147 -17.64 11.82 -0.21
C LYS A 147 -17.50 12.70 -1.46
N PHE A 148 -16.46 12.47 -2.24
CA PHE A 148 -16.27 13.20 -3.49
C PHE A 148 -17.40 12.90 -4.47
N TYR A 149 -17.67 11.62 -4.75
CA TYR A 149 -18.69 11.20 -5.70
C TYR A 149 -20.09 11.77 -5.34
N SER A 150 -20.45 11.72 -4.06
CA SER A 150 -21.70 12.30 -3.57
C SER A 150 -21.73 13.82 -3.59
N SER A 151 -20.58 14.50 -3.65
CA SER A 151 -20.53 15.96 -3.78
C SER A 151 -20.87 16.43 -5.20
N ILE A 152 -20.52 15.65 -6.22
CA ILE A 152 -20.81 15.93 -7.63
C ILE A 152 -22.15 15.31 -8.07
N HIS A 153 -22.53 14.16 -7.51
CA HIS A 153 -23.78 13.45 -7.78
C HIS A 153 -24.69 13.44 -6.54
N LYS A 154 -25.49 14.48 -6.39
CA LYS A 154 -26.31 14.74 -5.18
C LYS A 154 -27.29 13.62 -4.83
N GLU A 155 -27.73 12.85 -5.82
CA GLU A 155 -28.61 11.67 -5.65
C GLU A 155 -27.99 10.56 -4.79
N TYR A 156 -26.65 10.49 -4.75
CA TYR A 156 -25.92 9.47 -3.96
C TYR A 156 -25.54 9.92 -2.54
N ILE A 157 -25.94 11.12 -2.12
CA ILE A 157 -25.63 11.62 -0.76
C ILE A 157 -26.12 10.67 0.35
N LYS A 158 -27.19 9.93 0.09
CA LYS A 158 -27.73 8.95 1.02
C LYS A 158 -26.81 7.75 1.26
N VAL A 159 -25.91 7.45 0.33
CA VAL A 159 -24.93 6.36 0.44
C VAL A 159 -23.99 6.58 1.61
N LEU A 160 -23.61 7.84 1.87
CA LEU A 160 -22.79 8.19 3.04
C LEU A 160 -23.51 7.90 4.37
N GLY A 161 -24.85 8.08 4.41
CA GLY A 161 -25.65 7.84 5.61
C GLY A 161 -25.83 6.37 5.99
N ILE A 162 -25.61 5.44 5.02
CA ILE A 162 -25.71 4.00 5.24
C ILE A 162 -24.36 3.29 5.28
N ALA A 163 -23.28 4.00 4.95
CA ALA A 163 -21.92 3.46 4.97
C ALA A 163 -21.54 2.96 6.38
N LYS A 164 -21.00 1.73 6.45
CA LYS A 164 -20.58 1.09 7.71
C LYS A 164 -19.05 1.16 7.83
N PRO A 165 -18.48 2.08 8.63
CA PRO A 165 -17.04 2.21 8.77
C PRO A 165 -16.43 1.02 9.52
N VAL A 166 -15.32 0.45 9.02
CA VAL A 166 -14.57 -0.65 9.65
C VAL A 166 -13.32 -0.20 10.38
N ASP A 167 -12.90 1.05 10.19
CA ASP A 167 -11.71 1.60 10.82
C ASP A 167 -11.96 3.00 11.38
N PRO A 168 -11.11 3.47 12.33
CA PRO A 168 -11.25 4.78 12.93
C PRO A 168 -11.17 5.96 11.97
N LEU A 169 -10.45 5.81 10.83
CA LEU A 169 -10.31 6.85 9.82
C LEU A 169 -11.57 6.99 8.98
N ALA A 170 -12.21 5.87 8.61
CA ALA A 170 -13.52 5.87 7.95
C ALA A 170 -14.57 6.56 8.83
N LYS A 171 -14.59 6.22 10.14
CA LYS A 171 -15.47 6.88 11.11
C LYS A 171 -15.19 8.39 11.17
N TYR A 172 -13.92 8.79 11.25
CA TYR A 172 -13.54 10.21 11.24
C TYR A 172 -14.06 10.95 10.00
N LEU A 173 -13.88 10.36 8.81
CA LEU A 173 -14.34 10.98 7.57
C LEU A 173 -15.87 11.16 7.51
N LEU A 174 -16.63 10.27 8.14
CA LEU A 174 -18.10 10.35 8.19
C LEU A 174 -18.63 11.27 9.29
N THR A 175 -17.98 11.30 10.46
CA THR A 175 -18.52 11.95 11.66
C THR A 175 -17.70 13.13 12.18
N SER A 176 -16.47 13.34 11.67
CA SER A 176 -15.47 14.29 12.19
C SER A 176 -15.00 13.99 13.62
N GLU A 177 -15.30 12.82 14.17
CA GLU A 177 -14.81 12.39 15.48
C GLU A 177 -13.33 12.00 15.36
N LYS A 178 -12.44 12.76 16.04
CA LYS A 178 -10.98 12.58 15.94
C LYS A 178 -10.60 11.17 16.43
N PRO A 179 -9.93 10.33 15.61
CA PRO A 179 -9.54 8.99 16.00
C PRO A 179 -8.32 9.00 16.90
N GLN A 180 -8.19 7.97 17.72
CA GLN A 180 -6.93 7.61 18.34
C GLN A 180 -6.19 6.66 17.39
N LEU A 181 -5.01 7.06 16.91
CA LEU A 181 -4.20 6.29 15.98
C LEU A 181 -2.93 5.78 16.65
N ASP A 182 -2.54 4.57 16.30
CA ASP A 182 -1.21 4.03 16.60
C ASP A 182 -0.22 4.44 15.52
N TYR A 183 0.82 5.17 15.91
CA TYR A 183 1.87 5.68 15.04
C TYR A 183 3.12 4.78 15.00
N THR A 184 2.99 3.52 15.35
CA THR A 184 4.07 2.54 15.19
C THR A 184 4.50 2.45 13.72
N TYR A 185 3.53 2.33 12.81
CA TYR A 185 3.77 2.20 11.37
C TYR A 185 3.68 3.55 10.65
N THR A 186 4.56 3.73 9.65
CA THR A 186 4.67 4.96 8.86
C THR A 186 3.41 5.25 8.07
N SER A 187 2.69 4.24 7.61
CA SER A 187 1.41 4.41 6.92
C SER A 187 0.38 5.18 7.76
N ASN A 188 0.28 4.91 9.06
CA ASN A 188 -0.65 5.62 9.94
C ASN A 188 -0.24 7.08 10.16
N LEU A 189 1.07 7.36 10.30
CA LEU A 189 1.59 8.73 10.35
C LEU A 189 1.25 9.49 9.07
N ALA A 190 1.55 8.90 7.91
CA ALA A 190 1.34 9.52 6.61
C ALA A 190 -0.14 9.82 6.37
N VAL A 191 -1.03 8.85 6.58
CA VAL A 191 -2.48 9.04 6.40
C VAL A 191 -3.05 10.09 7.38
N SER A 192 -2.54 10.15 8.62
CA SER A 192 -2.93 11.19 9.58
C SER A 192 -2.62 12.60 9.06
N ILE A 193 -1.48 12.78 8.42
CA ILE A 193 -1.08 14.07 7.80
C ILE A 193 -1.93 14.36 6.56
N ILE A 194 -2.11 13.36 5.67
CA ILE A 194 -2.91 13.50 4.44
C ILE A 194 -4.34 13.96 4.77
N LEU A 195 -4.96 13.32 5.75
CA LEU A 195 -6.32 13.63 6.19
C LEU A 195 -6.43 14.86 7.13
N GLY A 196 -5.30 15.47 7.50
CA GLY A 196 -5.27 16.65 8.37
C GLY A 196 -5.70 16.38 9.83
N ILE A 197 -5.53 15.13 10.31
CA ILE A 197 -5.95 14.71 11.66
C ILE A 197 -4.96 15.21 12.72
N ASP A 198 -3.65 15.00 12.47
CA ASP A 198 -2.59 15.35 13.41
C ASP A 198 -1.32 15.79 12.69
N GLU A 199 -1.15 17.10 12.52
CA GLU A 199 0.01 17.67 11.85
C GLU A 199 1.27 17.68 12.76
N ALA A 200 1.13 17.47 14.06
CA ALA A 200 2.26 17.36 14.97
C ALA A 200 3.12 16.12 14.68
N THR A 201 2.54 15.12 14.02
CA THR A 201 3.25 13.90 13.61
C THR A 201 4.24 14.09 12.46
N LYS A 202 4.27 15.26 11.81
CA LYS A 202 5.17 15.55 10.67
C LYS A 202 6.65 15.33 11.01
N GLU A 203 7.09 15.73 12.22
CA GLU A 203 8.46 15.58 12.64
C GLU A 203 8.88 14.12 12.82
N GLU A 204 7.93 13.30 13.27
CA GLU A 204 8.15 11.86 13.37
C GLU A 204 8.21 11.20 11.97
N LEU A 205 7.38 11.64 11.03
CA LEU A 205 7.46 11.19 9.64
C LEU A 205 8.83 11.50 9.04
N LEU A 206 9.33 12.72 9.22
CA LEU A 206 10.63 13.13 8.69
C LEU A 206 11.79 12.27 9.20
N LYS A 207 11.74 11.82 10.46
CA LYS A 207 12.74 10.91 11.05
C LYS A 207 12.72 9.50 10.45
N ARG A 208 11.64 9.14 9.75
CA ARG A 208 11.50 7.85 9.09
C ARG A 208 11.94 7.84 7.64
N ILE A 209 12.41 8.96 7.12
CA ILE A 209 12.91 9.08 5.76
C ILE A 209 14.45 9.25 5.85
N ASP A 210 15.18 8.38 5.17
CA ASP A 210 16.64 8.48 5.13
C ASP A 210 17.13 9.48 4.07
N GLU A 211 18.44 9.72 4.02
CA GLU A 211 19.06 10.69 3.11
C GLU A 211 18.89 10.32 1.62
N GLU A 212 18.68 9.03 1.32
CA GLU A 212 18.45 8.52 -0.03
C GLU A 212 16.97 8.59 -0.45
N GLY A 213 16.07 8.98 0.46
CA GLY A 213 14.64 9.03 0.23
C GLY A 213 13.92 7.71 0.51
N LYS A 214 14.57 6.73 1.16
CA LYS A 214 13.94 5.49 1.57
C LYS A 214 13.17 5.67 2.87
N VAL A 215 11.96 5.17 2.91
CA VAL A 215 11.06 5.30 4.06
C VAL A 215 11.11 4.04 4.92
N TYR A 216 11.35 4.20 6.22
CA TYR A 216 11.25 3.11 7.19
C TYR A 216 9.78 2.73 7.41
N ARG A 217 9.52 1.41 7.43
CA ARG A 217 8.19 0.83 7.66
C ARG A 217 7.59 1.25 8.99
N SER A 218 8.41 1.29 10.04
CA SER A 218 7.97 1.55 11.42
C SER A 218 9.03 2.32 12.22
N ASN A 219 8.68 2.67 13.47
CA ASN A 219 9.60 3.25 14.44
C ASN A 219 10.75 2.30 14.85
N ARG A 220 10.65 0.99 14.57
CA ARG A 220 11.70 -0.01 14.82
C ARG A 220 12.87 0.12 13.84
N LYS A 221 12.61 0.69 12.66
CA LYS A 221 13.59 0.89 11.59
C LYS A 221 14.26 -0.39 11.08
N GLU A 222 13.52 -1.51 11.12
CA GLU A 222 14.01 -2.81 10.66
C GLU A 222 13.86 -3.00 9.14
N VAL A 223 12.77 -2.48 8.59
CA VAL A 223 12.41 -2.58 7.17
C VAL A 223 12.26 -1.19 6.58
N LYS A 224 12.73 -0.99 5.34
CA LYS A 224 12.57 0.26 4.59
C LYS A 224 12.48 0.03 3.09
N GLY A 225 11.97 1.01 2.38
CA GLY A 225 11.93 1.01 0.92
C GLY A 225 10.78 0.19 0.33
N LEU A 226 9.69 0.00 1.08
CA LEU A 226 8.47 -0.63 0.58
C LEU A 226 7.62 0.37 -0.19
N LEU A 227 7.11 0.00 -1.36
CA LEU A 227 6.32 0.88 -2.24
C LEU A 227 5.17 1.57 -1.50
N ILE A 228 4.44 0.85 -0.65
CA ILE A 228 3.29 1.40 0.09
C ILE A 228 3.70 2.52 1.05
N ASP A 229 4.83 2.35 1.76
CA ASP A 229 5.31 3.35 2.73
C ASP A 229 5.92 4.55 2.00
N GLU A 230 6.63 4.32 0.90
CA GLU A 230 7.16 5.36 0.02
C GLU A 230 6.03 6.23 -0.56
N ALA A 231 5.00 5.60 -1.11
CA ALA A 231 3.87 6.29 -1.72
C ALA A 231 3.11 7.18 -0.71
N LEU A 232 2.74 6.62 0.44
CA LEU A 232 2.00 7.34 1.47
C LEU A 232 2.84 8.46 2.11
N ALA A 233 4.13 8.21 2.38
CA ALA A 233 5.02 9.25 2.90
C ALA A 233 5.22 10.38 1.89
N GLY A 234 5.39 10.04 0.61
CA GLY A 234 5.48 11.00 -0.48
C GLY A 234 4.22 11.86 -0.59
N GLU A 235 3.03 11.26 -0.52
CA GLU A 235 1.75 11.97 -0.53
C GLU A 235 1.59 12.90 0.69
N ALA A 236 1.99 12.45 1.88
CA ALA A 236 1.98 13.26 3.10
C ALA A 236 2.90 14.47 2.98
N LEU A 237 4.10 14.32 2.43
CA LEU A 237 5.03 15.42 2.16
C LEU A 237 4.46 16.44 1.17
N ILE A 238 3.77 15.97 0.12
CA ILE A 238 3.07 16.87 -0.81
C ILE A 238 1.96 17.63 -0.08
N SER A 239 1.19 16.97 0.78
CA SER A 239 0.15 17.62 1.58
C SER A 239 0.72 18.71 2.51
N LEU A 240 1.88 18.47 3.12
CA LEU A 240 2.61 19.48 3.91
C LEU A 240 3.12 20.64 3.03
N TYR A 241 3.68 20.33 1.86
CA TYR A 241 4.09 21.36 0.90
C TYR A 241 2.92 22.26 0.47
N GLN A 242 1.79 21.68 0.13
CA GLN A 242 0.61 22.42 -0.31
C GLN A 242 0.03 23.36 0.77
N LYS A 243 0.24 23.04 2.05
CA LYS A 243 -0.17 23.88 3.18
C LYS A 243 0.81 25.02 3.48
N THR A 244 2.10 24.80 3.26
CA THR A 244 3.17 25.71 3.74
C THR A 244 3.95 26.36 2.62
N PHE A 245 3.97 25.75 1.43
CA PHE A 245 4.88 26.03 0.33
C PHE A 245 6.38 25.96 0.68
N ASP A 246 6.73 25.20 1.75
CA ASP A 246 8.11 24.92 2.09
C ASP A 246 8.69 23.88 1.12
N GLU A 247 9.67 24.32 0.33
CA GLU A 247 10.33 23.51 -0.69
C GLU A 247 11.06 22.28 -0.11
N THR A 248 11.36 22.28 1.18
CA THR A 248 11.96 21.11 1.84
C THR A 248 11.09 19.86 1.66
N TYR A 249 9.77 19.98 1.88
CA TYR A 249 8.84 18.87 1.72
C TYR A 249 8.76 18.39 0.27
N LEU A 250 8.68 19.32 -0.69
CA LEU A 250 8.65 18.97 -2.11
C LEU A 250 9.93 18.28 -2.56
N ASN A 251 11.09 18.76 -2.11
CA ASN A 251 12.38 18.15 -2.44
C ASN A 251 12.50 16.73 -1.85
N MET A 252 12.00 16.49 -0.64
CA MET A 252 11.94 15.15 -0.05
C MET A 252 11.00 14.24 -0.82
N ALA A 253 9.80 14.73 -1.21
CA ALA A 253 8.87 13.97 -2.03
C ALA A 253 9.49 13.57 -3.38
N LYS A 254 10.25 14.48 -4.02
CA LYS A 254 10.97 14.18 -5.26
C LYS A 254 12.06 13.11 -5.06
N LYS A 255 12.77 13.11 -3.93
CA LYS A 255 13.74 12.03 -3.61
C LYS A 255 13.05 10.67 -3.48
N ILE A 256 11.92 10.62 -2.79
CA ILE A 256 11.10 9.39 -2.69
C ILE A 256 10.67 8.93 -4.09
N ALA A 257 10.15 9.82 -4.92
CA ALA A 257 9.73 9.50 -6.28
C ALA A 257 10.91 8.98 -7.13
N GLU A 258 12.09 9.56 -6.98
CA GLU A 258 13.30 9.11 -7.65
C GLU A 258 13.74 7.72 -7.18
N TYR A 259 13.65 7.43 -5.87
CA TYR A 259 13.91 6.10 -5.34
C TYR A 259 12.95 5.07 -5.92
N ILE A 260 11.63 5.33 -5.90
CA ILE A 260 10.62 4.42 -6.48
C ILE A 260 10.93 4.15 -7.95
N ASP A 261 11.19 5.20 -8.73
CA ASP A 261 11.42 5.09 -10.16
C ASP A 261 12.72 4.34 -10.51
N LYS A 262 13.80 4.56 -9.77
CA LYS A 262 15.09 3.90 -10.02
C LYS A 262 15.16 2.46 -9.54
N THR A 263 14.46 2.12 -8.47
CA THR A 263 14.67 0.85 -7.76
C THR A 263 13.48 -0.11 -7.79
N LEU A 264 12.26 0.42 -7.84
CA LEU A 264 11.04 -0.38 -7.81
C LEU A 264 10.33 -0.46 -9.16
N SER A 265 10.70 0.39 -10.13
CA SER A 265 10.04 0.45 -11.44
C SER A 265 10.33 -0.80 -12.28
N THR A 266 9.29 -1.26 -12.96
CA THR A 266 9.35 -2.30 -13.99
C THR A 266 8.69 -1.77 -15.29
N SER A 267 8.60 -2.59 -16.31
CA SER A 267 7.91 -2.21 -17.56
C SER A 267 6.41 -1.98 -17.38
N ILE A 268 5.76 -2.67 -16.44
CA ILE A 268 4.30 -2.70 -16.31
C ILE A 268 3.75 -2.06 -15.03
N GLY A 269 4.60 -1.79 -14.04
CA GLY A 269 4.19 -1.25 -12.74
C GLY A 269 5.38 -1.00 -11.83
N PHE A 270 5.11 -1.03 -10.53
CA PHE A 270 6.14 -0.95 -9.49
C PHE A 270 6.06 -2.18 -8.60
N ARG A 271 7.21 -2.84 -8.38
CA ARG A 271 7.31 -3.95 -7.43
C ARG A 271 7.15 -3.42 -6.00
N ASP A 272 6.66 -4.28 -5.12
CA ASP A 272 6.38 -3.93 -3.72
C ASP A 272 7.62 -3.57 -2.89
N SER A 273 8.77 -4.20 -3.21
CA SER A 273 10.03 -4.08 -2.46
C SER A 273 11.24 -4.35 -3.34
N ILE A 274 12.43 -3.96 -2.86
CA ILE A 274 13.69 -4.32 -3.51
C ILE A 274 13.99 -5.82 -3.38
N ASN A 275 14.91 -6.30 -4.22
CA ASN A 275 15.46 -7.65 -4.12
C ASN A 275 16.54 -7.70 -3.02
N GLU A 276 16.24 -8.33 -1.90
CA GLU A 276 17.15 -8.49 -0.77
C GLU A 276 17.66 -9.94 -0.60
N ASP A 277 16.87 -10.91 -1.08
CA ASP A 277 17.19 -12.34 -1.01
C ASP A 277 16.40 -13.14 -2.06
N LEU A 278 16.54 -14.46 -2.06
CA LEU A 278 15.87 -15.34 -3.04
C LEU A 278 14.35 -15.26 -3.00
N ILE A 279 13.73 -14.95 -1.86
CA ILE A 279 12.27 -14.80 -1.74
C ILE A 279 11.82 -13.47 -2.34
N THR A 280 12.48 -12.39 -1.96
CA THR A 280 12.16 -11.04 -2.45
C THR A 280 12.64 -10.81 -3.89
N SER A 281 13.40 -11.75 -4.48
CA SER A 281 13.75 -11.71 -5.91
C SER A 281 12.53 -11.87 -6.83
N TYR A 282 11.49 -12.57 -6.37
CA TYR A 282 10.23 -12.66 -7.11
C TYR A 282 9.52 -11.30 -7.11
N ILE A 283 9.19 -10.81 -8.31
CA ILE A 283 8.47 -9.55 -8.46
C ILE A 283 7.01 -9.76 -8.07
N VAL A 284 6.55 -8.96 -7.12
CA VAL A 284 5.13 -8.88 -6.73
C VAL A 284 4.67 -7.45 -6.97
N TYR A 285 3.56 -7.31 -7.66
CA TYR A 285 2.84 -6.05 -7.82
C TYR A 285 1.70 -6.05 -6.80
N GLU A 286 1.91 -5.41 -5.67
CA GLU A 286 0.88 -5.28 -4.65
C GLU A 286 -0.11 -4.20 -5.12
N PRO A 287 -1.42 -4.56 -5.33
CA PRO A 287 -2.36 -3.65 -5.99
C PRO A 287 -2.60 -2.35 -5.23
N LEU A 288 -2.75 -2.42 -3.90
CA LEU A 288 -2.98 -1.24 -3.09
C LEU A 288 -1.75 -0.31 -3.06
N ALA A 289 -0.54 -0.87 -2.98
CA ALA A 289 0.69 -0.06 -3.02
C ALA A 289 0.85 0.67 -4.35
N ASN A 290 0.52 0.01 -5.48
CA ASN A 290 0.52 0.65 -6.79
C ASN A 290 -0.57 1.71 -6.92
N ALA A 291 -1.78 1.50 -6.35
CA ALA A 291 -2.84 2.50 -6.34
C ALA A 291 -2.43 3.76 -5.56
N GLU A 292 -1.82 3.60 -4.37
CA GLU A 292 -1.30 4.73 -3.58
C GLU A 292 -0.13 5.44 -4.32
N ALA A 293 0.78 4.67 -4.93
CA ALA A 293 1.86 5.24 -5.75
C ALA A 293 1.32 6.05 -6.94
N SER A 294 0.24 5.61 -7.55
CA SER A 294 -0.43 6.34 -8.61
C SER A 294 -0.94 7.71 -8.15
N ILE A 295 -1.58 7.78 -6.98
CA ILE A 295 -2.04 9.05 -6.39
C ILE A 295 -0.85 9.96 -6.08
N PHE A 296 0.19 9.42 -5.45
CA PHE A 296 1.42 10.18 -5.16
C PHE A 296 2.03 10.79 -6.42
N PHE A 297 2.22 10.00 -7.47
CA PHE A 297 2.78 10.50 -8.73
C PHE A 297 1.84 11.49 -9.44
N ALA A 298 0.52 11.29 -9.38
CA ALA A 298 -0.45 12.22 -9.95
C ALA A 298 -0.40 13.60 -9.26
N LYS A 299 -0.34 13.63 -7.93
CA LYS A 299 -0.18 14.87 -7.15
C LYS A 299 1.17 15.56 -7.44
N LEU A 300 2.24 14.78 -7.55
CA LEU A 300 3.56 15.32 -7.86
C LEU A 300 3.62 15.90 -9.28
N TRP A 301 2.99 15.23 -10.26
CA TRP A 301 2.81 15.78 -11.61
C TRP A 301 2.05 17.10 -11.60
N ALA A 302 0.96 17.20 -10.84
CA ALA A 302 0.16 18.42 -10.77
C ALA A 302 0.97 19.63 -10.30
N ILE A 303 1.93 19.43 -9.38
CA ILE A 303 2.77 20.49 -8.79
C ILE A 303 3.99 20.78 -9.66
N VAL A 304 4.72 19.75 -10.07
CA VAL A 304 6.00 19.88 -10.77
C VAL A 304 5.83 20.07 -12.28
N ASN A 305 4.72 19.59 -12.82
CA ASN A 305 4.38 19.61 -14.25
C ASN A 305 5.34 18.80 -15.15
N ASP A 306 6.00 17.76 -14.57
CA ASP A 306 6.84 16.83 -15.30
C ASP A 306 6.02 15.62 -15.78
N THR A 307 5.97 15.40 -17.09
CA THR A 307 5.19 14.32 -17.73
C THR A 307 5.60 12.93 -17.28
N LYS A 308 6.85 12.74 -16.84
CA LYS A 308 7.33 11.48 -16.28
C LYS A 308 6.48 11.01 -15.09
N TYR A 309 6.09 11.94 -14.21
CA TYR A 309 5.24 11.59 -13.07
C TYR A 309 3.83 11.20 -13.51
N LYS A 310 3.30 11.84 -14.56
CA LYS A 310 2.01 11.44 -15.16
C LYS A 310 2.05 10.03 -15.73
N GLU A 311 3.12 9.68 -16.43
CA GLU A 311 3.33 8.36 -17.00
C GLU A 311 3.47 7.30 -15.90
N ASN A 312 4.24 7.59 -14.84
CA ASN A 312 4.37 6.73 -13.69
C ASN A 312 3.04 6.53 -12.94
N ALA A 313 2.25 7.59 -12.79
CA ALA A 313 0.91 7.49 -12.20
C ALA A 313 -0.01 6.56 -13.01
N LYS A 314 -0.06 6.72 -14.34
CA LYS A 314 -0.86 5.85 -15.22
C LYS A 314 -0.39 4.40 -15.16
N LYS A 315 0.91 4.17 -15.21
CA LYS A 315 1.51 2.82 -15.12
C LYS A 315 1.10 2.13 -13.82
N ALA A 316 1.23 2.81 -12.69
CA ALA A 316 0.85 2.29 -11.38
C ALA A 316 -0.67 2.06 -11.26
N MET A 317 -1.48 2.97 -11.81
CA MET A 317 -2.94 2.84 -11.81
C MET A 317 -3.41 1.61 -12.59
N ASN A 318 -2.88 1.41 -13.79
CA ASN A 318 -3.31 0.34 -14.68
C ASN A 318 -2.92 -1.05 -14.16
N ILE A 319 -1.70 -1.21 -13.61
CA ILE A 319 -1.32 -2.50 -13.00
C ILE A 319 -2.14 -2.79 -11.74
N SER A 320 -2.45 -1.76 -10.96
CA SER A 320 -3.32 -1.89 -9.79
C SER A 320 -4.73 -2.33 -10.20
N TYR A 321 -5.29 -1.76 -11.26
CA TYR A 321 -6.60 -2.13 -11.80
C TYR A 321 -6.63 -3.56 -12.36
N THR A 322 -5.58 -3.95 -13.06
CA THR A 322 -5.45 -5.31 -13.62
C THR A 322 -5.43 -6.41 -12.55
N LEU A 323 -4.86 -6.13 -11.38
CA LEU A 323 -4.62 -7.13 -10.33
C LEU A 323 -5.53 -6.98 -9.11
N GLY A 324 -6.16 -5.83 -8.94
CA GLY A 324 -6.94 -5.52 -7.75
C GLY A 324 -8.43 -5.82 -7.92
N ASP A 325 -8.95 -6.71 -7.08
CA ASP A 325 -10.38 -7.07 -6.99
C ASP A 325 -11.04 -6.53 -5.71
N ASP A 326 -10.29 -5.81 -4.88
CA ASP A 326 -10.72 -5.29 -3.58
C ASP A 326 -11.26 -3.86 -3.72
N ILE A 327 -12.35 -3.57 -3.01
CA ILE A 327 -13.01 -2.26 -3.04
C ILE A 327 -12.08 -1.12 -2.57
N ARG A 328 -11.12 -1.39 -1.67
CA ARG A 328 -10.12 -0.43 -1.22
C ARG A 328 -9.19 -0.02 -2.35
N VAL A 329 -8.77 -1.00 -3.15
CA VAL A 329 -7.92 -0.78 -4.33
C VAL A 329 -8.68 0.00 -5.37
N LEU A 330 -9.91 -0.42 -5.71
CA LEU A 330 -10.75 0.27 -6.69
C LEU A 330 -11.03 1.74 -6.29
N SER A 331 -11.24 1.99 -4.99
CA SER A 331 -11.45 3.36 -4.48
C SER A 331 -10.21 4.24 -4.67
N ARG A 332 -9.00 3.71 -4.44
CA ARG A 332 -7.76 4.48 -4.67
C ARG A 332 -7.47 4.68 -6.16
N ILE A 333 -7.80 3.69 -7.00
CA ILE A 333 -7.74 3.81 -8.46
C ILE A 333 -8.69 4.93 -8.94
N ALA A 334 -9.92 4.96 -8.43
CA ALA A 334 -10.89 6.01 -8.77
C ALA A 334 -10.39 7.41 -8.39
N ILE A 335 -9.79 7.57 -7.20
CA ILE A 335 -9.16 8.84 -6.78
C ILE A 335 -8.01 9.21 -7.71
N SER A 336 -7.14 8.27 -8.05
CA SER A 336 -6.04 8.50 -8.99
C SER A 336 -6.53 8.90 -10.37
N TYR A 337 -7.57 8.21 -10.87
CA TYR A 337 -8.20 8.53 -12.15
C TYR A 337 -8.72 9.97 -12.19
N VAL A 338 -9.42 10.39 -11.13
CA VAL A 338 -9.92 11.78 -10.98
C VAL A 338 -8.77 12.78 -11.02
N LYS A 339 -7.69 12.54 -10.27
CA LYS A 339 -6.52 13.43 -10.24
C LYS A 339 -5.78 13.52 -11.58
N LEU A 340 -5.80 12.46 -12.37
CA LEU A 340 -5.14 12.44 -13.68
C LEU A 340 -5.98 13.05 -14.79
N ASN A 341 -7.30 12.92 -14.73
CA ASN A 341 -8.19 13.30 -15.84
C ASN A 341 -9.00 14.56 -15.55
N GLU A 342 -9.28 14.88 -14.28
CA GLU A 342 -10.07 16.04 -13.87
C GLU A 342 -9.28 17.02 -12.98
N LEU A 343 -7.95 17.09 -13.16
CA LEU A 343 -7.08 17.96 -12.37
C LEU A 343 -7.49 19.43 -12.45
N ILE A 344 -7.78 20.01 -11.29
CA ILE A 344 -8.00 21.45 -11.09
C ILE A 344 -6.85 22.02 -10.28
N LYS A 345 -6.19 23.07 -10.76
CA LYS A 345 -5.12 23.76 -10.03
C LYS A 345 -5.66 25.03 -9.37
N ALA A 346 -5.48 25.15 -8.06
CA ALA A 346 -5.90 26.29 -7.26
C ALA A 346 -4.72 26.90 -6.49
N LYS A 347 -4.78 28.20 -6.17
CA LYS A 347 -3.80 28.86 -5.29
C LYS A 347 -4.17 28.75 -3.81
N LYS A 348 -5.40 28.31 -3.50
CA LYS A 348 -5.94 28.12 -2.13
C LYS A 348 -6.58 26.75 -1.99
N PRO A 349 -6.58 26.15 -0.80
CA PRO A 349 -7.24 24.87 -0.55
C PRO A 349 -8.74 24.95 -0.82
N ILE A 350 -9.25 23.95 -1.58
CA ILE A 350 -10.68 23.74 -1.83
C ILE A 350 -10.97 22.28 -1.52
N GLN A 351 -12.09 22.00 -0.86
CA GLN A 351 -12.48 20.66 -0.47
C GLN A 351 -13.09 19.89 -1.65
N ASP A 352 -12.25 19.52 -2.61
CA ASP A 352 -12.61 18.71 -3.78
C ASP A 352 -11.39 17.85 -4.18
N LEU A 353 -11.59 16.58 -4.45
CA LEU A 353 -10.51 15.64 -4.79
C LEU A 353 -9.80 15.99 -6.10
N ARG A 354 -10.46 16.73 -7.01
CA ARG A 354 -9.87 17.20 -8.27
C ARG A 354 -8.83 18.28 -8.05
N VAL A 355 -8.90 18.98 -6.91
CA VAL A 355 -8.09 20.19 -6.67
C VAL A 355 -6.72 19.83 -6.11
N GLU A 356 -5.68 20.38 -6.74
CA GLU A 356 -4.33 20.42 -6.22
C GLU A 356 -3.89 21.87 -6.02
N VAL A 357 -3.36 22.16 -4.82
CA VAL A 357 -2.91 23.51 -4.47
C VAL A 357 -1.51 23.73 -5.03
N VAL A 358 -1.35 24.81 -5.81
CA VAL A 358 -0.09 25.18 -6.46
C VAL A 358 0.23 26.65 -6.21
N LYS A 359 1.52 27.02 -6.21
CA LYS A 359 1.95 28.42 -6.07
C LYS A 359 1.40 29.30 -7.19
N GLU A 360 1.50 28.78 -8.43
CA GLU A 360 1.05 29.48 -9.63
C GLU A 360 0.26 28.51 -10.50
N ASN A 361 -0.93 28.93 -10.93
CA ASN A 361 -1.80 28.13 -11.81
C ASN A 361 -1.99 28.76 -13.19
N GLY A 362 -1.38 29.92 -13.44
CA GLY A 362 -1.49 30.65 -14.73
C GLY A 362 -2.80 31.38 -14.94
N CYS A 363 -3.65 31.50 -13.90
CA CYS A 363 -4.88 32.25 -13.92
C CYS A 363 -4.79 33.55 -13.06
N PRO A 364 -5.67 34.53 -13.24
CA PRO A 364 -5.85 35.64 -12.33
C PRO A 364 -6.03 35.20 -10.88
N ASP A 365 -5.78 36.11 -9.92
CA ASP A 365 -5.92 35.82 -8.52
C ASP A 365 -7.30 35.26 -8.17
N GLU A 366 -7.31 34.21 -7.35
CA GLU A 366 -8.49 33.47 -6.88
C GLU A 366 -9.20 32.60 -7.92
N GLU A 367 -8.81 32.62 -9.20
CA GLU A 367 -9.38 31.76 -10.22
C GLU A 367 -8.71 30.37 -10.25
N LEU A 368 -9.51 29.39 -10.66
CA LEU A 368 -9.14 27.99 -10.78
C LEU A 368 -8.72 27.68 -12.21
N ARG A 369 -7.68 26.87 -12.40
CA ARG A 369 -7.32 26.36 -13.72
C ARG A 369 -7.82 24.93 -13.90
N TYR A 370 -8.66 24.75 -14.90
CA TYR A 370 -9.07 23.41 -15.37
C TYR A 370 -8.81 23.33 -16.87
N LYS A 371 -8.03 22.32 -17.27
CA LYS A 371 -7.52 22.22 -18.66
C LYS A 371 -6.81 23.54 -19.04
N ASP A 372 -7.26 24.23 -20.11
CA ASP A 372 -6.67 25.48 -20.59
C ASP A 372 -7.46 26.73 -20.18
N ASN A 373 -8.50 26.58 -19.36
CA ASN A 373 -9.39 27.67 -18.99
C ASN A 373 -9.28 28.04 -17.51
N CYS A 374 -9.60 29.33 -17.21
CA CYS A 374 -9.72 29.83 -15.85
C CYS A 374 -11.19 29.97 -15.46
N TYR A 375 -11.51 29.59 -14.21
CA TYR A 375 -12.87 29.59 -13.66
C TYR A 375 -12.89 30.31 -12.31
N LYS A 376 -13.94 31.03 -12.02
CA LYS A 376 -14.07 31.74 -10.73
C LYS A 376 -14.53 30.85 -9.60
N ASP A 377 -15.34 29.84 -9.92
CA ASP A 377 -15.91 28.94 -8.93
C ASP A 377 -15.87 27.51 -9.42
N ILE A 378 -15.68 26.59 -8.48
CA ILE A 378 -15.59 25.14 -8.77
C ILE A 378 -16.91 24.57 -9.30
N SER A 379 -18.05 25.22 -8.99
CA SER A 379 -19.37 24.82 -9.49
C SER A 379 -19.54 25.02 -10.99
N GLU A 380 -18.70 25.88 -11.61
CA GLU A 380 -18.65 26.05 -13.04
C GLU A 380 -17.98 24.89 -13.78
N ILE A 381 -17.22 24.07 -13.06
CA ILE A 381 -16.45 22.93 -13.60
C ILE A 381 -17.22 21.64 -13.35
N LYS A 382 -17.91 21.14 -14.37
CA LYS A 382 -18.60 19.86 -14.30
C LYS A 382 -17.60 18.71 -14.29
N SER A 383 -17.85 17.70 -13.46
CA SER A 383 -17.13 16.43 -13.52
C SER A 383 -17.57 15.64 -14.76
N GLU A 384 -16.64 14.87 -15.33
CA GLU A 384 -16.87 13.96 -16.43
C GLU A 384 -17.06 12.50 -15.91
N LEU A 385 -16.94 12.29 -14.58
CA LEU A 385 -17.08 11.02 -13.92
C LEU A 385 -18.54 10.60 -13.73
#